data_e2b7776f630099d0b46702ab36cdcaf6
#
_entry.id   e2b7776f630099d0b46702ab36cdcaf6
#
_cell.length_a   1.000
_cell.length_b   1.000
_cell.length_c   1.000
_cell.angle_alpha   90.00
_cell.angle_beta   90.00
_cell.angle_gamma   90.00
#
_symmetry.space_group_name_H-M   'P 1'
#
loop_
_entity.id
_entity.type
_entity.pdbx_description
1 polymer ?
#
loop_
_entity_poly.entity_id
_entity_poly.type
_entity_poly.pdbx_seq_one_letter_code
_entity_poly.pdbx_strand_id
1 'polypeptide(L)'
;MYKILKIEEDTILLGDEDKKILTVSKADFSYDNPEIGDVVQVFQNDDSMLVVKIESEQKKASGDVSPSEKSSSKISGKIFKSGNGTKPLYKKPWFIGLMVVVVLIFIGIVGGSGKTDTSLIPAKEMNNLYANPEDYEGRMIKMTGKVFNTEKVGDTTVIQMHRDIENYKQGTVIISDFPDFEVSDGDYLYIEGSVDGEFSGENALGGKISCPQITATYIEKIDVTEAIPAEKTVKVNKTITKGNYKATVKKVDFTGEDLRIYLNVKNNSSKDFDNYPNNGKVIQDGKQYEAEVVSIYPSPSMSIKPGASSESVIVFKGVKQSDFKYTFGGYDSEYNDVEFSFDIKVK
;
A
#
# COMPACT_ATOMS: atom_id res chain seq x y z
N MET A 1 5.41 23.00 -5.11
CA MET A 1 6.63 22.96 -5.93
C MET A 1 6.94 24.38 -6.36
N TYR A 2 8.22 24.74 -6.41
CA TYR A 2 8.66 26.06 -6.83
C TYR A 2 9.55 25.95 -8.06
N LYS A 3 9.64 27.04 -8.82
CA LYS A 3 10.57 27.19 -9.94
C LYS A 3 11.47 28.38 -9.68
N ILE A 4 12.77 28.27 -9.96
CA ILE A 4 13.68 29.39 -9.84
C ILE A 4 13.33 30.44 -10.91
N LEU A 5 12.93 31.63 -10.47
CA LEU A 5 12.54 32.74 -11.32
C LEU A 5 13.69 33.70 -11.54
N LYS A 6 14.50 33.97 -10.50
CA LYS A 6 15.61 34.93 -10.54
C LYS A 6 16.68 34.54 -9.54
N ILE A 7 17.94 34.78 -9.89
CA ILE A 7 19.09 34.58 -9.04
C ILE A 7 19.77 35.93 -8.85
N GLU A 8 19.93 36.35 -7.60
CA GLU A 8 20.62 37.55 -7.16
C GLU A 8 21.94 37.18 -6.44
N GLU A 9 22.68 38.14 -5.91
CA GLU A 9 24.02 37.90 -5.37
C GLU A 9 24.01 36.87 -4.22
N ASP A 10 23.09 37.01 -3.24
CA ASP A 10 23.01 36.13 -2.07
C ASP A 10 21.66 35.41 -1.94
N THR A 11 20.68 35.76 -2.82
CA THR A 11 19.31 35.24 -2.71
C THR A 11 18.78 34.75 -4.04
N ILE A 12 17.77 33.89 -3.98
CA ILE A 12 17.08 33.32 -5.12
C ILE A 12 15.58 33.50 -4.93
N LEU A 13 14.91 34.01 -5.98
CA LEU A 13 13.45 34.11 -6.03
C LEU A 13 12.85 32.85 -6.63
N LEU A 14 11.95 32.25 -5.90
CA LEU A 14 11.17 31.07 -6.27
C LEU A 14 9.73 31.48 -6.51
N GLY A 15 9.06 30.90 -7.51
CA GLY A 15 7.63 31.06 -7.74
C GLY A 15 6.92 29.72 -7.86
N ASP A 16 5.71 29.63 -7.30
CA ASP A 16 4.85 28.44 -7.43
C ASP A 16 3.75 28.65 -8.50
N GLU A 17 2.94 27.60 -8.72
CA GLU A 17 1.82 27.62 -9.68
C GLU A 17 0.71 28.59 -9.28
N ASP A 18 0.59 28.91 -7.99
CA ASP A 18 -0.38 29.87 -7.44
C ASP A 18 0.13 31.32 -7.46
N LYS A 19 1.28 31.57 -8.13
CA LYS A 19 1.96 32.89 -8.22
C LYS A 19 2.47 33.43 -6.89
N LYS A 20 2.67 32.57 -5.90
CA LYS A 20 3.34 32.90 -4.66
C LYS A 20 4.84 33.03 -4.91
N ILE A 21 5.45 34.10 -4.42
CA ILE A 21 6.89 34.33 -4.54
C ILE A 21 7.53 34.11 -3.17
N LEU A 22 8.58 33.30 -3.13
CA LEU A 22 9.39 33.04 -1.96
C LEU A 22 10.83 33.47 -2.24
N THR A 23 11.45 34.19 -1.33
CA THR A 23 12.87 34.56 -1.41
C THR A 23 13.64 33.68 -0.42
N VAL A 24 14.66 32.98 -0.92
CA VAL A 24 15.50 32.06 -0.14
C VAL A 24 16.97 32.43 -0.28
N SER A 25 17.79 32.12 0.72
CA SER A 25 19.23 32.31 0.64
C SER A 25 19.87 31.25 -0.28
N LYS A 26 20.94 31.59 -0.99
CA LYS A 26 21.75 30.60 -1.71
C LYS A 26 22.34 29.52 -0.80
N ALA A 27 22.59 29.85 0.44
CA ALA A 27 23.09 28.91 1.44
C ALA A 27 22.06 27.80 1.80
N ASP A 28 20.78 28.02 1.51
CA ASP A 28 19.70 27.07 1.79
C ASP A 28 19.54 25.99 0.71
N PHE A 29 20.32 26.08 -0.40
CA PHE A 29 20.28 25.09 -1.48
C PHE A 29 21.16 23.88 -1.16
N SER A 30 20.61 22.69 -1.32
CA SER A 30 21.31 21.40 -1.12
C SER A 30 22.19 20.99 -2.30
N TYR A 31 22.26 21.80 -3.36
CA TYR A 31 23.04 21.49 -4.56
C TYR A 31 23.79 22.73 -5.07
N ASP A 32 24.88 22.48 -5.77
CA ASP A 32 25.73 23.51 -6.35
C ASP A 32 25.15 24.05 -7.68
N ASN A 33 25.37 25.36 -7.95
CA ASN A 33 25.00 26.04 -9.19
C ASN A 33 23.50 25.95 -9.56
N PRO A 34 22.60 26.52 -8.75
CA PRO A 34 21.19 26.64 -9.10
C PRO A 34 21.02 27.50 -10.35
N GLU A 35 20.13 27.06 -11.29
CA GLU A 35 19.86 27.74 -12.56
C GLU A 35 18.42 28.25 -12.64
N ILE A 36 18.21 29.36 -13.36
CA ILE A 36 16.86 29.87 -13.62
C ILE A 36 16.07 28.80 -14.40
N GLY A 37 14.92 28.45 -13.87
CA GLY A 37 14.08 27.41 -14.46
C GLY A 37 14.17 26.05 -13.76
N ASP A 38 15.14 25.85 -12.88
CA ASP A 38 15.18 24.65 -12.03
C ASP A 38 13.87 24.51 -11.26
N VAL A 39 13.36 23.29 -11.21
CA VAL A 39 12.22 22.95 -10.36
C VAL A 39 12.76 22.48 -9.03
N VAL A 40 12.29 23.12 -7.95
CA VAL A 40 12.80 22.88 -6.60
C VAL A 40 11.67 22.67 -5.61
N GLN A 41 11.99 21.97 -4.55
CA GLN A 41 11.15 21.87 -3.37
C GLN A 41 11.81 22.62 -2.22
N VAL A 42 11.02 23.39 -1.47
CA VAL A 42 11.48 24.16 -0.33
C VAL A 42 10.93 23.51 0.94
N PHE A 43 11.82 23.24 1.87
CA PHE A 43 11.51 22.76 3.21
C PHE A 43 11.85 23.88 4.18
N GLN A 44 10.92 24.25 5.03
CA GLN A 44 11.08 25.34 5.99
C GLN A 44 10.64 24.85 7.38
N ASN A 45 11.51 25.07 8.37
CA ASN A 45 11.16 25.00 9.78
C ASN A 45 11.37 26.38 10.43
N ASP A 46 11.10 26.52 11.73
CA ASP A 46 11.10 27.83 12.43
C ASP A 46 12.44 28.60 12.33
N ASP A 47 13.57 27.91 12.09
CA ASP A 47 14.91 28.52 12.10
C ASP A 47 15.75 28.25 10.84
N SER A 48 15.30 27.44 9.86
CA SER A 48 16.08 27.10 8.68
C SER A 48 15.22 26.78 7.45
N MET A 49 15.79 27.02 6.27
CA MET A 49 15.24 26.60 4.98
C MET A 49 16.20 25.63 4.28
N LEU A 50 15.65 24.67 3.55
CA LEU A 50 16.40 23.79 2.66
C LEU A 50 15.71 23.72 1.29
N VAL A 51 16.46 23.97 0.23
CA VAL A 51 15.98 23.93 -1.14
C VAL A 51 16.63 22.78 -1.90
N VAL A 52 15.82 21.87 -2.42
CA VAL A 52 16.27 20.65 -3.11
C VAL A 52 15.81 20.67 -4.57
N LYS A 53 16.71 20.34 -5.50
CA LYS A 53 16.39 20.22 -6.93
C LYS A 53 15.59 18.95 -7.19
N ILE A 54 14.53 19.09 -7.99
CA ILE A 54 13.77 17.95 -8.51
C ILE A 54 14.29 17.65 -9.92
N GLU A 55 14.98 16.55 -10.10
CA GLU A 55 15.39 16.08 -11.42
C GLU A 55 14.19 15.48 -12.16
N SER A 56 13.73 16.13 -13.21
CA SER A 56 12.82 15.50 -14.17
C SER A 56 13.65 14.64 -15.12
N GLU A 57 13.40 13.36 -15.20
CA GLU A 57 13.97 12.49 -16.24
C GLU A 57 13.59 12.99 -17.62
N GLN A 58 14.45 13.82 -18.22
CA GLN A 58 14.42 14.10 -19.63
C GLN A 58 15.31 13.11 -20.38
N LYS A 59 14.67 12.24 -21.18
CA LYS A 59 15.32 11.44 -22.20
C LYS A 59 16.29 12.29 -23.02
N LYS A 60 17.57 11.98 -22.96
CA LYS A 60 18.54 12.41 -23.95
C LYS A 60 18.19 11.78 -25.30
N ALA A 61 17.75 12.58 -26.23
CA ALA A 61 17.85 12.30 -27.66
C ALA A 61 18.64 13.44 -28.30
N SER A 62 19.90 13.19 -28.57
CA SER A 62 20.72 14.00 -29.49
C SER A 62 20.55 13.42 -30.90
N GLY A 63 20.37 14.29 -31.90
CA GLY A 63 20.46 13.87 -33.29
C GLY A 63 19.70 14.83 -34.20
N ASP A 64 20.43 15.79 -34.67
CA ASP A 64 20.14 16.73 -35.76
C ASP A 64 19.62 16.02 -37.01
N VAL A 65 18.60 16.56 -37.69
CA VAL A 65 18.49 16.86 -39.11
C VAL A 65 17.09 17.40 -39.46
N SER A 66 17.04 18.53 -40.12
CA SER A 66 15.88 19.26 -40.65
C SER A 66 15.53 18.83 -42.10
N PRO A 67 14.54 19.41 -42.78
CA PRO A 67 13.15 18.96 -42.86
C PRO A 67 12.76 18.52 -44.28
N SER A 68 11.68 17.77 -44.43
CA SER A 68 10.96 17.69 -45.72
C SER A 68 9.52 17.13 -45.55
N GLU A 69 8.62 17.96 -45.95
CA GLU A 69 7.27 17.89 -46.51
C GLU A 69 6.47 16.59 -46.64
N LYS A 70 5.19 16.74 -46.26
CA LYS A 70 3.92 16.24 -46.84
C LYS A 70 3.62 14.75 -46.91
N SER A 71 2.59 14.30 -46.24
CA SER A 71 1.31 13.93 -46.88
C SER A 71 0.27 13.40 -45.90
N SER A 72 -0.97 13.76 -46.17
CA SER A 72 -2.22 13.48 -45.46
C SER A 72 -2.66 12.03 -45.51
N SER A 73 -3.29 11.52 -44.42
CA SER A 73 -4.54 10.76 -44.56
C SER A 73 -5.30 10.73 -43.21
N LYS A 74 -6.57 11.12 -43.29
CA LYS A 74 -7.59 11.04 -42.22
C LYS A 74 -7.97 9.59 -41.96
N ILE A 75 -8.01 9.20 -40.70
CA ILE A 75 -8.97 8.18 -40.26
C ILE A 75 -9.57 8.64 -38.95
N SER A 76 -10.88 8.82 -38.98
CA SER A 76 -11.77 9.15 -37.85
C SER A 76 -11.99 7.92 -36.96
N GLY A 77 -11.71 8.04 -35.67
CA GLY A 77 -12.06 7.05 -34.65
C GLY A 77 -12.58 7.76 -33.40
N LYS A 78 -13.87 7.68 -33.18
CA LYS A 78 -14.56 8.21 -31.99
C LYS A 78 -14.00 7.58 -30.72
N ILE A 79 -13.45 8.43 -29.83
CA ILE A 79 -13.09 8.02 -28.46
C ILE A 79 -14.31 8.24 -27.58
N PHE A 80 -14.85 7.14 -27.07
CA PHE A 80 -15.84 7.16 -25.99
C PHE A 80 -15.13 7.54 -24.68
N LYS A 81 -15.52 8.65 -24.09
CA LYS A 81 -15.18 9.00 -22.71
C LYS A 81 -15.99 8.10 -21.78
N SER A 82 -15.33 7.19 -21.10
CA SER A 82 -15.91 6.47 -19.96
C SER A 82 -15.63 7.25 -18.67
N GLY A 83 -16.63 7.22 -17.80
CA GLY A 83 -16.84 8.10 -16.69
C GLY A 83 -15.93 7.97 -15.49
N ASN A 84 -16.07 8.94 -14.61
CA ASN A 84 -15.42 9.18 -13.34
C ASN A 84 -15.39 7.95 -12.41
N GLY A 85 -14.25 7.25 -12.40
CA GLY A 85 -13.87 6.44 -11.25
C GLY A 85 -13.12 7.32 -10.26
N THR A 86 -13.66 7.52 -9.08
CA THR A 86 -12.95 8.14 -7.97
C THR A 86 -11.72 7.30 -7.63
N LYS A 87 -10.53 7.81 -7.94
CA LYS A 87 -9.26 7.15 -7.56
C LYS A 87 -9.19 7.06 -6.05
N PRO A 88 -8.81 5.89 -5.48
CA PRO A 88 -8.60 5.77 -4.04
C PRO A 88 -7.63 6.85 -3.54
N LEU A 89 -7.86 7.33 -2.33
CA LEU A 89 -7.16 8.49 -1.72
C LEU A 89 -5.63 8.38 -1.74
N TYR A 90 -5.08 7.17 -1.66
CA TYR A 90 -3.64 6.91 -1.72
C TYR A 90 -3.00 7.08 -3.12
N LYS A 91 -3.82 7.18 -4.20
CA LYS A 91 -3.35 7.47 -5.58
C LYS A 91 -3.46 8.95 -5.96
N LYS A 92 -3.72 9.85 -5.02
CA LYS A 92 -3.67 11.27 -5.30
C LYS A 92 -2.22 11.74 -5.24
N PRO A 93 -1.74 12.53 -6.24
CA PRO A 93 -0.32 12.95 -6.32
C PRO A 93 0.18 13.68 -5.06
N TRP A 94 -0.70 14.28 -4.26
CA TRP A 94 -0.33 14.92 -3.00
C TRP A 94 0.00 13.94 -1.87
N PHE A 95 -0.44 12.66 -1.97
CA PHE A 95 -0.11 11.62 -0.98
C PHE A 95 1.27 11.00 -1.26
N ILE A 96 1.76 11.05 -2.51
CA ILE A 96 3.06 10.52 -2.93
C ILE A 96 4.20 11.48 -2.53
N GLY A 97 3.92 12.80 -2.43
CA GLY A 97 4.89 13.80 -1.96
C GLY A 97 5.12 13.82 -0.44
N LEU A 98 4.45 12.93 0.31
CA LEU A 98 4.38 13.04 1.79
C LEU A 98 5.45 12.23 2.53
N MET A 99 6.40 11.58 1.85
CA MET A 99 7.41 10.76 2.50
C MET A 99 8.78 10.83 1.78
N VAL A 100 9.36 12.01 1.70
CA VAL A 100 10.81 12.07 1.53
C VAL A 100 11.41 11.93 2.93
N VAL A 101 11.70 10.70 3.31
CA VAL A 101 12.49 10.44 4.50
C VAL A 101 13.94 10.67 4.12
N VAL A 102 14.56 11.71 4.63
CA VAL A 102 16.01 11.85 4.59
C VAL A 102 16.57 10.78 5.51
N VAL A 103 16.98 9.66 4.92
CA VAL A 103 17.66 8.60 5.65
C VAL A 103 19.11 9.08 5.88
N LEU A 104 19.33 9.73 7.01
CA LEU A 104 20.69 9.87 7.53
C LEU A 104 21.06 8.51 8.13
N ILE A 105 21.71 7.67 7.32
CA ILE A 105 22.31 6.43 7.80
C ILE A 105 23.50 6.82 8.69
N PHE A 106 23.28 6.94 9.98
CA PHE A 106 24.38 6.83 10.94
C PHE A 106 24.73 5.36 11.07
N ILE A 107 25.74 4.92 10.33
CA ILE A 107 26.46 3.69 10.65
C ILE A 107 27.26 4.01 11.92
N GLY A 108 26.59 3.94 13.05
CA GLY A 108 27.23 3.96 14.36
C GLY A 108 27.81 2.58 14.63
N ILE A 109 29.12 2.41 14.42
CA ILE A 109 29.84 1.28 14.99
C ILE A 109 29.80 1.49 16.51
N VAL A 110 28.84 0.91 17.17
CA VAL A 110 28.82 0.85 18.65
C VAL A 110 29.67 -0.32 19.08
N GLY A 111 30.93 -0.03 19.37
CA GLY A 111 31.74 -0.90 20.19
C GLY A 111 31.30 -0.84 21.64
N GLY A 112 30.25 -1.52 22.01
CA GLY A 112 29.79 -1.69 23.38
C GLY A 112 29.94 -3.14 23.81
N SER A 113 30.87 -3.46 24.68
CA SER A 113 31.00 -4.76 25.31
C SER A 113 29.98 -4.99 26.44
N GLY A 114 28.71 -5.01 26.08
CA GLY A 114 27.63 -5.52 26.90
C GLY A 114 27.12 -6.83 26.27
N LYS A 115 26.66 -7.80 27.06
CA LYS A 115 25.98 -8.97 26.53
C LYS A 115 24.69 -8.49 25.83
N THR A 116 24.75 -8.41 24.50
CA THR A 116 23.59 -8.06 23.69
C THR A 116 22.58 -9.20 23.82
N ASP A 117 21.37 -8.88 24.30
CA ASP A 117 20.27 -9.86 24.33
C ASP A 117 19.80 -10.10 22.88
N THR A 118 20.17 -11.23 22.31
CA THR A 118 19.78 -11.64 20.95
C THR A 118 18.52 -12.51 20.94
N SER A 119 17.77 -12.54 22.04
CA SER A 119 16.56 -13.37 22.13
C SER A 119 15.47 -12.88 21.17
N LEU A 120 14.66 -13.82 20.68
CA LEU A 120 13.51 -13.51 19.85
C LEU A 120 12.44 -12.74 20.65
N ILE A 121 12.00 -11.60 20.11
CA ILE A 121 10.92 -10.81 20.69
C ILE A 121 9.60 -11.57 20.52
N PRO A 122 8.91 -11.91 21.63
CA PRO A 122 7.64 -12.61 21.52
C PRO A 122 6.51 -11.68 21.07
N ALA A 123 5.48 -12.25 20.45
CA ALA A 123 4.34 -11.48 19.90
C ALA A 123 3.66 -10.55 20.93
N LYS A 124 3.59 -10.96 22.19
CA LYS A 124 3.02 -10.14 23.29
C LYS A 124 3.79 -8.85 23.59
N GLU A 125 5.08 -8.78 23.22
CA GLU A 125 5.95 -7.63 23.45
C GLU A 125 6.00 -6.66 22.26
N MET A 126 5.38 -7.01 21.13
CA MET A 126 5.42 -6.17 19.92
C MET A 126 4.93 -4.74 20.16
N ASN A 127 3.85 -4.53 20.93
CA ASN A 127 3.38 -3.19 21.23
C ASN A 127 4.38 -2.38 22.06
N ASN A 128 5.14 -3.03 22.93
CA ASN A 128 6.19 -2.38 23.72
C ASN A 128 7.38 -2.00 22.83
N LEU A 129 7.75 -2.84 21.86
CA LEU A 129 8.76 -2.51 20.87
C LEU A 129 8.41 -1.21 20.13
N TYR A 130 7.16 -1.03 19.71
CA TYR A 130 6.74 0.21 19.03
C TYR A 130 6.63 1.42 19.96
N ALA A 131 6.52 1.21 21.25
CA ALA A 131 6.52 2.28 22.25
C ALA A 131 7.95 2.74 22.62
N ASN A 132 8.90 1.80 22.68
CA ASN A 132 10.27 2.06 23.11
C ASN A 132 11.23 1.16 22.32
N PRO A 133 11.53 1.46 21.05
CA PRO A 133 12.36 0.60 20.19
C PRO A 133 13.79 0.38 20.75
N GLU A 134 14.35 1.36 21.42
CA GLU A 134 15.72 1.30 21.97
C GLU A 134 15.89 0.23 23.07
N ASP A 135 14.82 -0.08 23.82
CA ASP A 135 14.86 -1.13 24.84
C ASP A 135 15.01 -2.54 24.23
N TYR A 136 14.89 -2.66 22.91
CA TYR A 136 14.93 -3.91 22.16
C TYR A 136 16.15 -4.02 21.23
N GLU A 137 17.08 -3.08 21.28
CA GLU A 137 18.28 -3.07 20.44
C GLU A 137 19.06 -4.40 20.55
N GLY A 138 19.42 -4.98 19.41
CA GLY A 138 20.12 -6.24 19.28
C GLY A 138 19.23 -7.50 19.35
N ARG A 139 17.97 -7.38 19.78
CA ARG A 139 17.05 -8.52 19.84
C ARG A 139 16.53 -8.91 18.45
N MET A 140 16.31 -10.21 18.27
CA MET A 140 15.77 -10.75 17.02
C MET A 140 14.26 -10.57 16.93
N ILE A 141 13.78 -10.29 15.72
CA ILE A 141 12.37 -10.14 15.43
C ILE A 141 11.96 -10.99 14.22
N LYS A 142 10.71 -11.47 14.24
CA LYS A 142 10.01 -12.05 13.10
C LYS A 142 8.69 -11.32 12.95
N MET A 143 8.43 -10.81 11.76
CA MET A 143 7.23 -10.03 11.54
C MET A 143 6.78 -10.06 10.08
N THR A 144 5.52 -9.74 9.87
CA THR A 144 4.95 -9.48 8.56
C THR A 144 4.54 -8.01 8.45
N GLY A 145 4.45 -7.50 7.24
CA GLY A 145 3.98 -6.14 7.01
C GLY A 145 3.68 -5.86 5.54
N LYS A 146 3.05 -4.72 5.31
CA LYS A 146 2.75 -4.21 3.98
C LYS A 146 3.64 -3.02 3.66
N VAL A 147 4.37 -3.09 2.57
CA VAL A 147 5.25 -2.03 2.09
C VAL A 147 4.43 -0.83 1.62
N PHE A 148 4.86 0.37 1.98
CA PHE A 148 4.27 1.61 1.50
C PHE A 148 5.29 2.57 0.88
N ASN A 149 6.60 2.32 1.07
CA ASN A 149 7.67 3.04 0.40
C ASN A 149 8.95 2.22 0.36
N THR A 150 9.74 2.40 -0.69
CA THR A 150 11.05 1.78 -0.85
C THR A 150 12.03 2.78 -1.46
N GLU A 151 13.27 2.77 -0.97
CA GLU A 151 14.34 3.59 -1.49
C GLU A 151 15.63 2.76 -1.59
N LYS A 152 16.32 2.85 -2.72
CA LYS A 152 17.61 2.17 -2.93
C LYS A 152 18.75 3.16 -2.72
N VAL A 153 19.62 2.85 -1.76
CA VAL A 153 20.79 3.67 -1.40
C VAL A 153 22.06 2.81 -1.60
N GLY A 154 22.70 2.95 -2.74
CA GLY A 154 23.78 2.05 -3.13
C GLY A 154 23.29 0.61 -3.32
N ASP A 155 23.90 -0.33 -2.59
CA ASP A 155 23.49 -1.74 -2.60
C ASP A 155 22.43 -2.09 -1.55
N THR A 156 22.11 -1.14 -0.66
CA THR A 156 21.14 -1.31 0.41
C THR A 156 19.77 -0.82 -0.05
N THR A 157 18.71 -1.56 0.28
CA THR A 157 17.32 -1.14 0.10
C THR A 157 16.72 -0.79 1.46
N VAL A 158 16.25 0.44 1.59
CA VAL A 158 15.46 0.90 2.74
C VAL A 158 13.99 0.69 2.43
N ILE A 159 13.31 -0.10 3.25
CA ILE A 159 11.91 -0.46 3.07
C ILE A 159 11.12 0.11 4.23
N GLN A 160 10.03 0.83 3.93
CA GLN A 160 9.09 1.29 4.93
C GLN A 160 7.82 0.47 4.81
N MET A 161 7.38 -0.12 5.91
CA MET A 161 6.19 -0.96 5.92
C MET A 161 5.33 -0.73 7.16
N HIS A 162 4.04 -1.02 7.05
CA HIS A 162 3.11 -1.11 8.16
C HIS A 162 2.99 -2.55 8.65
N ARG A 163 3.31 -2.80 9.93
CA ARG A 163 3.06 -4.10 10.55
C ARG A 163 1.57 -4.33 10.77
N ASP A 164 0.85 -3.33 11.26
CA ASP A 164 -0.62 -3.36 11.33
C ASP A 164 -1.18 -3.02 9.94
N ILE A 165 -1.32 -4.06 9.14
CA ILE A 165 -1.67 -3.97 7.71
C ILE A 165 -3.08 -3.42 7.49
N GLU A 166 -4.01 -3.76 8.37
CA GLU A 166 -5.42 -3.41 8.24
C GLU A 166 -5.69 -1.95 8.63
N ASN A 167 -5.00 -1.45 9.65
CA ASN A 167 -5.15 -0.07 10.13
C ASN A 167 -4.07 0.89 9.65
N TYR A 168 -3.10 0.41 8.85
CA TYR A 168 -1.96 1.20 8.37
C TYR A 168 -1.18 1.87 9.51
N LYS A 169 -0.90 1.10 10.58
CA LYS A 169 -0.19 1.54 11.78
C LYS A 169 1.09 0.75 12.00
N GLN A 170 1.82 1.11 13.05
CA GLN A 170 3.06 0.46 13.41
C GLN A 170 4.05 0.49 12.24
N GLY A 171 4.34 1.71 11.74
CA GLY A 171 5.39 1.95 10.75
C GLY A 171 6.72 1.38 11.22
N THR A 172 7.47 0.76 10.32
CA THR A 172 8.74 0.11 10.58
C THR A 172 9.68 0.41 9.42
N VAL A 173 10.92 0.74 9.72
CA VAL A 173 11.99 0.87 8.73
C VAL A 173 12.78 -0.42 8.72
N ILE A 174 12.95 -1.02 7.53
CA ILE A 174 13.74 -2.22 7.31
C ILE A 174 14.95 -1.85 6.45
N ILE A 175 16.12 -2.19 6.92
CA ILE A 175 17.38 -2.09 6.16
C ILE A 175 17.65 -3.47 5.56
N SER A 176 17.76 -3.54 4.25
CA SER A 176 17.96 -4.79 3.50
C SER A 176 19.21 -4.70 2.62
N ASP A 177 20.21 -5.52 2.93
CA ASP A 177 21.43 -5.68 2.14
C ASP A 177 21.33 -6.88 1.18
N PHE A 178 20.13 -7.14 0.65
CA PHE A 178 19.87 -8.15 -0.38
C PHE A 178 19.72 -7.47 -1.75
N PRO A 179 20.80 -7.30 -2.52
CA PRO A 179 20.81 -6.45 -3.74
C PRO A 179 19.89 -6.97 -4.85
N ASP A 180 19.66 -8.29 -4.90
CA ASP A 180 18.82 -8.96 -5.90
C ASP A 180 17.35 -9.10 -5.46
N PHE A 181 17.00 -8.62 -4.26
CA PHE A 181 15.63 -8.68 -3.78
C PHE A 181 14.85 -7.46 -4.28
N GLU A 182 13.97 -7.70 -5.24
CA GLU A 182 13.08 -6.65 -5.76
C GLU A 182 11.84 -6.51 -4.87
N VAL A 183 11.57 -5.30 -4.41
CA VAL A 183 10.42 -4.96 -3.57
C VAL A 183 9.74 -3.70 -4.12
N SER A 184 8.42 -3.63 -3.99
CA SER A 184 7.61 -2.51 -4.47
C SER A 184 6.52 -2.12 -3.47
N ASP A 185 6.01 -0.91 -3.59
CA ASP A 185 4.86 -0.45 -2.81
C ASP A 185 3.67 -1.39 -2.99
N GLY A 186 3.07 -1.76 -1.87
CA GLY A 186 1.94 -2.67 -1.82
C GLY A 186 2.31 -4.14 -1.63
N ASP A 187 3.58 -4.53 -1.76
CA ASP A 187 4.05 -5.88 -1.46
C ASP A 187 3.82 -6.22 0.02
N TYR A 188 3.55 -7.49 0.29
CA TYR A 188 3.54 -8.04 1.64
C TYR A 188 4.82 -8.81 1.87
N LEU A 189 5.46 -8.55 3.01
CA LEU A 189 6.74 -9.15 3.35
C LEU A 189 6.66 -9.92 4.66
N TYR A 190 7.40 -11.03 4.72
CA TYR A 190 7.85 -11.65 5.94
C TYR A 190 9.33 -11.29 6.15
N ILE A 191 9.65 -10.82 7.35
CA ILE A 191 10.98 -10.34 7.74
C ILE A 191 11.45 -11.09 8.97
N GLU A 192 12.69 -11.56 8.95
CA GLU A 192 13.49 -11.87 10.15
C GLU A 192 14.65 -10.90 10.20
N GLY A 193 14.99 -10.42 11.39
CA GLY A 193 16.07 -9.44 11.53
C GLY A 193 16.41 -9.12 12.98
N SER A 194 17.34 -8.19 13.15
CA SER A 194 17.67 -7.59 14.44
C SER A 194 17.13 -6.17 14.53
N VAL A 195 16.66 -5.80 15.71
CA VAL A 195 16.26 -4.42 16.01
C VAL A 195 17.52 -3.57 16.18
N ASP A 196 17.63 -2.47 15.45
CA ASP A 196 18.75 -1.52 15.54
C ASP A 196 18.44 -0.34 16.49
N GLY A 197 17.28 -0.34 17.14
CA GLY A 197 16.78 0.72 17.98
C GLY A 197 15.71 1.56 17.29
N GLU A 198 15.68 2.87 17.59
CA GLU A 198 14.71 3.81 17.08
C GLU A 198 15.20 4.51 15.81
N PHE A 199 14.42 4.41 14.74
CA PHE A 199 14.53 5.34 13.62
C PHE A 199 13.78 6.62 13.96
N SER A 200 14.46 7.78 13.90
CA SER A 200 13.87 9.09 14.05
C SER A 200 14.02 9.89 12.75
N GLY A 201 12.93 10.46 12.29
CA GLY A 201 12.90 11.27 11.07
C GLY A 201 11.77 12.28 11.10
N GLU A 202 11.63 13.05 10.04
CA GLU A 202 10.51 13.96 9.85
C GLU A 202 9.68 13.57 8.63
N ASN A 203 8.38 13.68 8.75
CA ASN A 203 7.50 13.51 7.59
C ASN A 203 7.47 14.80 6.76
N ALA A 204 6.94 14.73 5.53
CA ALA A 204 6.85 15.86 4.62
C ALA A 204 6.03 17.06 5.14
N LEU A 205 5.37 16.93 6.29
CA LEU A 205 4.64 18.01 6.99
C LEU A 205 5.44 18.56 8.19
N GLY A 206 6.72 18.15 8.36
CA GLY A 206 7.56 18.56 9.49
C GLY A 206 7.22 17.88 10.82
N GLY A 207 6.34 16.87 10.81
CA GLY A 207 6.03 16.08 11.99
C GLY A 207 7.12 15.04 12.27
N LYS A 208 7.62 15.00 13.51
CA LYS A 208 8.57 13.96 13.93
C LYS A 208 7.93 12.58 13.81
N ILE A 209 8.66 11.64 13.20
CA ILE A 209 8.30 10.24 13.12
C ILE A 209 9.34 9.46 13.92
N SER A 210 8.86 8.53 14.73
CA SER A 210 9.67 7.57 15.46
C SER A 210 9.08 6.18 15.23
N CYS A 211 9.94 5.20 14.90
CA CYS A 211 9.54 3.83 14.69
C CYS A 211 10.74 2.89 14.85
N PRO A 212 10.51 1.58 15.06
CA PRO A 212 11.60 0.62 15.06
C PRO A 212 12.35 0.58 13.73
N GLN A 213 13.68 0.53 13.80
CA GLN A 213 14.56 0.19 12.69
C GLN A 213 15.03 -1.26 12.85
N ILE A 214 15.05 -2.00 11.75
CA ILE A 214 15.38 -3.43 11.74
C ILE A 214 16.33 -3.70 10.58
N THR A 215 17.48 -4.31 10.85
CA THR A 215 18.33 -4.88 9.82
C THR A 215 17.87 -6.30 9.51
N ALA A 216 17.42 -6.51 8.26
CA ALA A 216 16.90 -7.79 7.82
C ALA A 216 18.02 -8.83 7.66
N THR A 217 17.84 -10.00 8.24
CA THR A 217 18.67 -11.20 8.01
C THR A 217 17.99 -12.21 7.07
N TYR A 218 16.67 -12.08 6.91
CA TYR A 218 15.86 -12.81 5.94
C TYR A 218 14.67 -11.96 5.52
N ILE A 219 14.33 -12.02 4.24
CA ILE A 219 13.20 -11.29 3.65
C ILE A 219 12.53 -12.14 2.56
N GLU A 220 11.22 -12.16 2.55
CA GLU A 220 10.42 -12.93 1.57
C GLU A 220 9.14 -12.17 1.24
N LYS A 221 8.74 -12.20 -0.05
CA LYS A 221 7.39 -11.76 -0.47
C LYS A 221 6.39 -12.85 -0.17
N ILE A 222 5.30 -12.47 0.46
CA ILE A 222 4.22 -13.38 0.86
C ILE A 222 2.87 -12.86 0.36
N ASP A 223 1.86 -13.72 0.39
CA ASP A 223 0.49 -13.31 0.11
C ASP A 223 -0.16 -12.61 1.32
N VAL A 224 -1.17 -11.77 1.06
CA VAL A 224 -1.92 -11.07 2.11
C VAL A 224 -2.51 -12.02 3.16
N THR A 225 -2.88 -13.24 2.77
CA THR A 225 -3.42 -14.25 3.69
C THR A 225 -2.37 -14.87 4.61
N GLU A 226 -1.10 -14.82 4.23
CA GLU A 226 0.05 -15.20 5.05
C GLU A 226 0.48 -14.03 5.94
N ALA A 227 0.41 -12.81 5.40
CA ALA A 227 0.71 -11.59 6.14
C ALA A 227 -0.27 -11.35 7.31
N ILE A 228 -1.53 -11.75 7.14
CA ILE A 228 -2.58 -11.68 8.16
C ILE A 228 -3.13 -13.11 8.36
N PRO A 229 -2.46 -13.96 9.13
CA PRO A 229 -2.84 -15.36 9.29
C PRO A 229 -4.18 -15.51 10.01
N ALA A 230 -4.93 -16.54 9.61
CA ALA A 230 -6.17 -16.90 10.27
C ALA A 230 -5.90 -17.58 11.62
N GLU A 231 -6.66 -17.20 12.65
CA GLU A 231 -6.72 -17.94 13.94
C GLU A 231 -7.42 -19.28 13.74
N LYS A 232 -8.44 -19.30 12.88
CA LYS A 232 -9.19 -20.52 12.55
C LYS A 232 -9.63 -20.50 11.09
N THR A 233 -9.33 -21.58 10.38
CA THR A 233 -9.82 -21.83 9.02
C THR A 233 -10.83 -22.97 9.01
N VAL A 234 -11.98 -22.74 8.37
CA VAL A 234 -13.00 -23.76 8.13
C VAL A 234 -13.12 -24.02 6.63
N LYS A 235 -12.77 -25.22 6.19
CA LYS A 235 -12.99 -25.66 4.81
C LYS A 235 -14.48 -25.91 4.59
N VAL A 236 -15.11 -25.15 3.71
CA VAL A 236 -16.56 -25.23 3.45
C VAL A 236 -16.84 -26.02 2.17
N ASN A 237 -16.23 -25.65 1.06
CA ASN A 237 -16.39 -26.26 -0.28
C ASN A 237 -17.86 -26.47 -0.68
N LYS A 238 -18.76 -25.57 -0.29
CA LYS A 238 -20.19 -25.65 -0.56
C LYS A 238 -20.54 -24.84 -1.80
N THR A 239 -21.18 -25.48 -2.79
CA THR A 239 -21.66 -24.84 -4.00
C THR A 239 -23.18 -24.78 -4.00
N ILE A 240 -23.71 -23.60 -4.36
CA ILE A 240 -25.14 -23.40 -4.63
C ILE A 240 -25.29 -23.01 -6.10
N THR A 241 -26.26 -23.64 -6.77
CA THR A 241 -26.57 -23.35 -8.18
C THR A 241 -27.98 -22.73 -8.26
N LYS A 242 -28.09 -21.62 -8.96
CA LYS A 242 -29.33 -20.93 -9.28
C LYS A 242 -29.40 -20.69 -10.79
N GLY A 243 -30.19 -21.50 -11.48
CA GLY A 243 -30.20 -21.51 -12.95
C GLY A 243 -28.81 -21.78 -13.51
N ASN A 244 -28.28 -20.84 -14.30
CA ASN A 244 -26.95 -20.92 -14.91
C ASN A 244 -25.83 -20.33 -14.04
N TYR A 245 -26.13 -19.88 -12.82
CA TYR A 245 -25.16 -19.24 -11.95
C TYR A 245 -24.78 -20.16 -10.80
N LYS A 246 -23.48 -20.23 -10.51
CA LYS A 246 -22.93 -21.07 -9.42
C LYS A 246 -22.13 -20.20 -8.48
N ALA A 247 -22.44 -20.26 -7.20
CA ALA A 247 -21.64 -19.65 -6.14
C ALA A 247 -21.04 -20.74 -5.26
N THR A 248 -19.74 -20.66 -4.98
CA THR A 248 -19.01 -21.60 -4.15
C THR A 248 -18.29 -20.85 -3.03
N VAL A 249 -18.64 -21.13 -1.78
CA VAL A 249 -17.81 -20.76 -0.63
C VAL A 249 -16.75 -21.83 -0.46
N LYS A 250 -15.47 -21.49 -0.71
CA LYS A 250 -14.34 -22.41 -0.64
C LYS A 250 -13.95 -22.69 0.81
N LYS A 251 -13.70 -21.63 1.56
CA LYS A 251 -13.37 -21.66 2.99
C LYS A 251 -13.82 -20.36 3.64
N VAL A 252 -13.79 -20.36 4.97
CA VAL A 252 -13.87 -19.14 5.77
C VAL A 252 -12.71 -19.11 6.74
N ASP A 253 -12.16 -17.93 6.96
CA ASP A 253 -11.08 -17.68 7.91
C ASP A 253 -11.58 -16.68 8.96
N PHE A 254 -11.27 -16.94 10.22
CA PHE A 254 -11.45 -16.01 11.34
C PHE A 254 -10.09 -15.44 11.72
N THR A 255 -9.98 -14.12 11.81
CA THR A 255 -8.74 -13.40 12.14
C THR A 255 -9.08 -12.29 13.13
N GLY A 256 -8.74 -12.48 14.40
CA GLY A 256 -9.09 -11.48 15.41
C GLY A 256 -10.58 -11.13 15.37
N GLU A 257 -10.93 -9.94 14.88
CA GLU A 257 -12.31 -9.47 14.78
C GLU A 257 -12.98 -9.76 13.43
N ASP A 258 -12.23 -10.23 12.43
CA ASP A 258 -12.71 -10.37 11.06
C ASP A 258 -13.06 -11.83 10.70
N LEU A 259 -14.18 -11.97 9.97
CA LEU A 259 -14.52 -13.17 9.21
C LEU A 259 -14.25 -12.89 7.72
N ARG A 260 -13.42 -13.71 7.08
CA ARG A 260 -13.16 -13.68 5.64
C ARG A 260 -13.87 -14.85 4.96
N ILE A 261 -14.72 -14.57 3.98
CA ILE A 261 -15.41 -15.59 3.18
C ILE A 261 -14.77 -15.65 1.80
N TYR A 262 -14.13 -16.77 1.46
CA TYR A 262 -13.52 -17.01 0.15
C TYR A 262 -14.57 -17.54 -0.81
N LEU A 263 -14.97 -16.67 -1.74
CA LEU A 263 -16.09 -16.89 -2.64
C LEU A 263 -15.62 -17.00 -4.09
N ASN A 264 -16.19 -17.96 -4.83
CA ASN A 264 -16.11 -18.03 -6.28
C ASN A 264 -17.50 -18.02 -6.87
N VAL A 265 -17.78 -17.08 -7.78
CA VAL A 265 -19.06 -17.01 -8.50
C VAL A 265 -18.79 -17.22 -9.99
N LYS A 266 -19.50 -18.18 -10.58
CA LYS A 266 -19.37 -18.55 -12.02
C LYS A 266 -20.67 -18.29 -12.76
N ASN A 267 -20.55 -17.61 -13.89
CA ASN A 267 -21.62 -17.40 -14.84
C ASN A 267 -21.52 -18.43 -15.99
N ASN A 268 -22.46 -19.39 -16.08
CA ASN A 268 -22.56 -20.34 -17.18
C ASN A 268 -23.70 -19.96 -18.16
N SER A 269 -24.28 -18.75 -18.05
CA SER A 269 -25.25 -18.25 -19.01
C SER A 269 -24.58 -17.72 -20.27
N SER A 270 -25.38 -17.34 -21.26
CA SER A 270 -24.90 -16.71 -22.51
C SER A 270 -24.86 -15.18 -22.42
N LYS A 271 -25.18 -14.60 -21.27
CA LYS A 271 -25.25 -13.15 -21.02
C LYS A 271 -24.53 -12.77 -19.73
N ASP A 272 -24.29 -11.50 -19.52
CA ASP A 272 -23.65 -11.00 -18.31
C ASP A 272 -24.50 -11.27 -17.06
N PHE A 273 -23.83 -11.42 -15.92
CA PHE A 273 -24.44 -11.58 -14.61
C PHE A 273 -23.92 -10.47 -13.69
N ASP A 274 -24.82 -9.65 -13.17
CA ASP A 274 -24.50 -8.63 -12.19
C ASP A 274 -24.40 -9.26 -10.81
N ASN A 275 -23.25 -9.09 -10.15
CA ASN A 275 -22.83 -9.86 -8.99
C ASN A 275 -22.48 -8.91 -7.83
N TYR A 276 -23.20 -9.00 -6.70
CA TYR A 276 -23.06 -8.07 -5.57
C TYR A 276 -22.77 -8.76 -4.23
N PRO A 277 -21.73 -9.56 -4.09
CA PRO A 277 -21.42 -10.23 -2.82
C PRO A 277 -21.01 -9.25 -1.71
N ASN A 278 -20.53 -8.04 -2.04
CA ASN A 278 -20.28 -6.97 -1.06
C ASN A 278 -21.55 -6.37 -0.44
N ASN A 279 -22.74 -6.63 -1.02
CA ASN A 279 -24.03 -6.31 -0.41
C ASN A 279 -24.57 -7.48 0.43
N GLY A 280 -23.76 -8.54 0.55
CA GLY A 280 -24.11 -9.75 1.29
C GLY A 280 -24.24 -9.51 2.79
N LYS A 281 -24.95 -10.43 3.44
CA LYS A 281 -25.24 -10.38 4.87
C LYS A 281 -24.77 -11.68 5.53
N VAL A 282 -24.20 -11.54 6.70
CA VAL A 282 -24.03 -12.66 7.63
C VAL A 282 -25.10 -12.55 8.72
N ILE A 283 -25.79 -13.66 9.00
CA ILE A 283 -26.78 -13.75 10.07
C ILE A 283 -26.27 -14.79 11.07
N GLN A 284 -26.08 -14.37 12.31
CA GLN A 284 -25.63 -15.21 13.40
C GLN A 284 -26.34 -14.84 14.70
N ASP A 285 -26.89 -15.80 15.39
CA ASP A 285 -27.63 -15.63 16.67
C ASP A 285 -28.71 -14.55 16.60
N GLY A 286 -29.41 -14.44 15.45
CA GLY A 286 -30.45 -13.43 15.20
C GLY A 286 -29.94 -12.03 14.89
N LYS A 287 -28.61 -11.81 14.88
CA LYS A 287 -27.96 -10.56 14.51
C LYS A 287 -27.51 -10.59 13.06
N GLN A 288 -27.68 -9.47 12.33
CA GLN A 288 -27.19 -9.27 10.98
C GLN A 288 -25.89 -8.46 11.00
N TYR A 289 -24.94 -8.86 10.16
CA TYR A 289 -23.66 -8.19 9.91
C TYR A 289 -23.57 -7.83 8.44
N GLU A 290 -23.07 -6.66 8.16
CA GLU A 290 -22.83 -6.13 6.82
C GLU A 290 -21.41 -6.46 6.37
N ALA A 291 -21.22 -6.62 5.05
CA ALA A 291 -19.89 -6.77 4.50
C ALA A 291 -19.11 -5.44 4.55
N GLU A 292 -17.84 -5.54 4.91
CA GLU A 292 -16.88 -4.43 4.85
C GLU A 292 -16.18 -4.41 3.50
N VAL A 293 -15.94 -3.21 2.97
CA VAL A 293 -15.13 -3.04 1.75
C VAL A 293 -13.67 -2.89 2.16
N VAL A 294 -12.91 -3.99 2.06
CA VAL A 294 -11.50 -4.04 2.44
C VAL A 294 -10.65 -4.18 1.18
N SER A 295 -9.87 -3.14 0.86
CA SER A 295 -9.12 -3.03 -0.40
C SER A 295 -7.89 -3.93 -0.50
N ILE A 296 -7.47 -4.55 0.60
CA ILE A 296 -6.29 -5.44 0.62
C ILE A 296 -6.58 -6.84 0.07
N TYR A 297 -7.86 -7.25 0.01
CA TYR A 297 -8.26 -8.55 -0.51
C TYR A 297 -8.80 -8.46 -1.93
N PRO A 298 -8.79 -9.58 -2.70
CA PRO A 298 -9.41 -9.65 -4.01
C PRO A 298 -10.90 -9.24 -3.94
N SER A 299 -11.23 -8.19 -4.71
CA SER A 299 -12.60 -7.69 -4.80
C SER A 299 -13.42 -8.45 -5.85
N PRO A 300 -14.73 -8.63 -5.64
CA PRO A 300 -15.59 -9.27 -6.62
C PRO A 300 -15.72 -8.43 -7.90
N SER A 301 -15.80 -9.11 -9.05
CA SER A 301 -16.24 -8.48 -10.29
C SER A 301 -17.74 -8.18 -10.20
N MET A 302 -18.13 -6.91 -10.41
CA MET A 302 -19.53 -6.46 -10.37
C MET A 302 -20.35 -7.03 -11.54
N SER A 303 -19.71 -7.34 -12.67
CA SER A 303 -20.34 -7.98 -13.82
C SER A 303 -19.47 -9.14 -14.28
N ILE A 304 -20.02 -10.34 -14.33
CA ILE A 304 -19.34 -11.57 -14.73
C ILE A 304 -19.80 -11.96 -16.14
N LYS A 305 -18.86 -11.97 -17.09
CA LYS A 305 -19.11 -12.33 -18.49
C LYS A 305 -19.51 -13.80 -18.66
N PRO A 306 -20.20 -14.16 -19.76
CA PRO A 306 -20.51 -15.55 -20.10
C PRO A 306 -19.29 -16.47 -20.00
N GLY A 307 -19.43 -17.58 -19.29
CA GLY A 307 -18.38 -18.57 -19.08
C GLY A 307 -17.27 -18.17 -18.10
N ALA A 308 -17.23 -16.92 -17.63
CA ALA A 308 -16.23 -16.43 -16.68
C ALA A 308 -16.60 -16.74 -15.21
N SER A 309 -15.62 -16.54 -14.32
CA SER A 309 -15.81 -16.59 -12.87
C SER A 309 -15.14 -15.42 -12.19
N SER A 310 -15.64 -15.04 -11.03
CA SER A 310 -15.09 -14.03 -10.13
C SER A 310 -14.70 -14.67 -8.81
N GLU A 311 -13.43 -14.61 -8.45
CA GLU A 311 -12.93 -14.98 -7.12
C GLU A 311 -12.79 -13.73 -6.26
N SER A 312 -13.20 -13.83 -4.99
CA SER A 312 -13.19 -12.70 -4.06
C SER A 312 -13.10 -13.15 -2.62
N VAL A 313 -12.71 -12.21 -1.75
CA VAL A 313 -12.76 -12.36 -0.30
C VAL A 313 -13.69 -11.30 0.25
N ILE A 314 -14.78 -11.73 0.90
CA ILE A 314 -15.77 -10.85 1.51
C ILE A 314 -15.53 -10.84 3.02
N VAL A 315 -15.39 -9.66 3.60
CA VAL A 315 -15.01 -9.46 5.01
C VAL A 315 -16.21 -8.99 5.82
N PHE A 316 -16.34 -9.52 7.03
CA PHE A 316 -17.34 -9.12 8.01
C PHE A 316 -16.69 -8.94 9.37
N LYS A 317 -17.01 -7.86 10.10
CA LYS A 317 -16.47 -7.60 11.43
C LYS A 317 -17.36 -8.11 12.55
N GLY A 318 -16.75 -8.57 13.63
CA GLY A 318 -17.43 -8.95 14.87
C GLY A 318 -18.26 -10.23 14.79
N VAL A 319 -18.09 -11.05 13.75
CA VAL A 319 -18.74 -12.35 13.63
C VAL A 319 -17.99 -13.36 14.49
N LYS A 320 -18.68 -14.06 15.39
CA LYS A 320 -18.07 -15.04 16.28
C LYS A 320 -17.69 -16.33 15.55
N GLN A 321 -16.73 -17.08 16.10
CA GLN A 321 -16.30 -18.39 15.58
C GLN A 321 -17.34 -19.50 15.86
N SER A 322 -18.58 -19.30 15.43
CA SER A 322 -19.70 -20.24 15.55
C SER A 322 -20.53 -20.26 14.24
N ASP A 323 -21.49 -21.15 14.15
CA ASP A 323 -22.35 -21.32 12.97
C ASP A 323 -23.02 -20.02 12.55
N PHE A 324 -23.13 -19.79 11.24
CA PHE A 324 -23.78 -18.62 10.68
C PHE A 324 -24.40 -18.90 9.30
N LYS A 325 -25.26 -18.00 8.86
CA LYS A 325 -25.78 -17.98 7.50
C LYS A 325 -25.18 -16.80 6.75
N TYR A 326 -24.66 -17.06 5.55
CA TYR A 326 -24.21 -16.02 4.60
C TYR A 326 -25.17 -15.96 3.41
N THR A 327 -25.64 -14.77 3.07
CA THR A 327 -26.52 -14.53 1.92
C THR A 327 -25.97 -13.38 1.08
N PHE A 328 -26.10 -13.51 -0.24
CA PHE A 328 -25.84 -12.43 -1.17
C PHE A 328 -26.63 -12.66 -2.46
N GLY A 329 -26.74 -11.65 -3.31
CA GLY A 329 -27.48 -11.75 -4.56
C GLY A 329 -26.80 -11.06 -5.72
N GLY A 330 -27.49 -11.10 -6.83
CA GLY A 330 -27.15 -10.46 -8.09
C GLY A 330 -28.38 -10.41 -8.99
N TYR A 331 -28.20 -9.95 -10.22
CA TYR A 331 -29.25 -9.87 -11.22
C TYR A 331 -28.82 -10.57 -12.50
N ASP A 332 -29.74 -11.29 -13.11
CA ASP A 332 -29.56 -11.78 -14.47
C ASP A 332 -29.75 -10.67 -15.51
N SER A 333 -29.55 -10.98 -16.78
CA SER A 333 -29.69 -10.00 -17.88
C SER A 333 -31.12 -9.49 -18.11
N GLU A 334 -32.10 -10.05 -17.46
CA GLU A 334 -33.52 -9.64 -17.48
C GLU A 334 -33.92 -8.95 -16.19
N TYR A 335 -32.95 -8.63 -15.33
CA TYR A 335 -33.10 -8.02 -14.01
C TYR A 335 -33.90 -8.88 -13.01
N ASN A 336 -33.89 -10.20 -13.20
CA ASN A 336 -34.42 -11.10 -12.19
C ASN A 336 -33.44 -11.29 -11.06
N ASP A 337 -33.93 -11.30 -9.83
CA ASP A 337 -33.11 -11.56 -8.64
C ASP A 337 -32.53 -12.99 -8.64
N VAL A 338 -31.26 -13.10 -8.37
CA VAL A 338 -30.57 -14.37 -8.14
C VAL A 338 -29.95 -14.35 -6.75
N GLU A 339 -30.56 -15.05 -5.79
CA GLU A 339 -30.10 -15.09 -4.40
C GLU A 339 -29.38 -16.39 -4.05
N PHE A 340 -28.22 -16.28 -3.38
CA PHE A 340 -27.46 -17.39 -2.82
C PHE A 340 -27.50 -17.34 -1.29
N SER A 341 -27.71 -18.51 -0.64
CA SER A 341 -27.79 -18.62 0.81
C SER A 341 -27.02 -19.84 1.29
N PHE A 342 -26.03 -19.61 2.15
CA PHE A 342 -25.12 -20.61 2.69
C PHE A 342 -25.28 -20.73 4.18
N ASP A 343 -25.68 -21.91 4.67
CA ASP A 343 -25.53 -22.25 6.09
C ASP A 343 -24.11 -22.80 6.28
N ILE A 344 -23.29 -22.11 7.06
CA ILE A 344 -21.90 -22.43 7.35
C ILE A 344 -21.81 -23.01 8.76
N LYS A 345 -21.21 -24.20 8.87
CA LYS A 345 -20.96 -24.89 10.13
C LYS A 345 -19.50 -24.70 10.54
N VAL A 346 -19.29 -24.13 11.72
CA VAL A 346 -17.98 -23.80 12.29
C VAL A 346 -17.66 -24.81 13.40
N LYS A 347 -17.25 -25.99 13.01
CA LYS A 347 -16.87 -27.05 13.98
C LYS A 347 -15.38 -27.02 14.29
#